data_d30c7de51963b3bcb7b7ee29f3bcde76
#
_entry.id   d30c7de51963b3bcb7b7ee29f3bcde76
#
_cell.length_a   1.000
_cell.length_b   1.000
_cell.length_c   1.000
_cell.angle_alpha   90.00
_cell.angle_beta   90.00
_cell.angle_gamma   90.00
#
_symmetry.space_group_name_H-M   'P 1'
#
loop_
_entity.id
_entity.type
_entity.pdbx_description
1 polymer ?
#
loop_
_entity_poly.entity_id
_entity_poly.type
_entity_poly.pdbx_seq_one_letter_code
_entity_poly.pdbx_strand_id
1 'polypeptide(L)'
;MENFLTKLKNGKDLNFDESKQLFSELMEGKYKEEEIISILESLIKKGETKDEIAGGIFVLRDKATKVKTSSETIDTCGTGGDGQNSLNISTAAAIVLASMGVKVAKHGNKAISSNCGSADVLEALKININFKPNEVEENIKNFNFAFMFAPNYHQAMKYVGPARKKMGKK
;
A
#
# COMPACT_ATOMS: atom_id res chain seq x y z
N MET A 1 27.81 5.78 14.18
CA MET A 1 27.10 5.87 12.88
C MET A 1 26.24 7.13 12.92
N GLU A 2 26.25 7.93 11.85
CA GLU A 2 25.34 9.07 11.71
C GLU A 2 23.90 8.56 11.69
N ASN A 3 23.00 9.18 12.49
CA ASN A 3 21.59 8.79 12.53
C ASN A 3 20.95 9.11 11.16
N PHE A 4 20.12 8.22 10.64
CA PHE A 4 19.42 8.39 9.35
C PHE A 4 18.73 9.73 9.22
N LEU A 5 18.02 10.18 10.27
CA LEU A 5 17.36 11.47 10.28
C LEU A 5 18.34 12.63 10.09
N THR A 6 19.50 12.60 10.75
CA THR A 6 20.53 13.62 10.57
C THR A 6 21.11 13.61 9.17
N LYS A 7 21.35 12.41 8.61
CA LYS A 7 21.82 12.24 7.23
C LYS A 7 20.86 12.85 6.22
N LEU A 8 19.57 12.53 6.36
CA LEU A 8 18.50 13.03 5.48
C LEU A 8 18.30 14.55 5.62
N LYS A 9 18.32 15.09 6.85
CA LYS A 9 18.22 16.55 7.10
C LYS A 9 19.35 17.33 6.44
N ASN A 10 20.52 16.73 6.32
CA ASN A 10 21.68 17.29 5.64
C ASN A 10 21.63 17.10 4.11
N GLY A 11 20.52 16.61 3.57
CA GLY A 11 20.34 16.39 2.12
C GLY A 11 21.18 15.23 1.55
N LYS A 12 21.70 14.35 2.41
CA LYS A 12 22.48 13.18 1.98
C LYS A 12 21.57 12.01 1.64
N ASP A 13 21.91 11.28 0.59
CA ASP A 13 21.20 10.10 0.15
C ASP A 13 21.48 8.88 1.04
N LEU A 14 20.47 8.02 1.19
CA LEU A 14 20.65 6.69 1.75
C LEU A 14 20.94 5.71 0.60
N ASN A 15 21.86 4.79 0.84
CA ASN A 15 22.01 3.63 -0.04
C ASN A 15 20.88 2.61 0.21
N PHE A 16 20.81 1.57 -0.61
CA PHE A 16 19.76 0.54 -0.52
C PHE A 16 19.66 -0.11 0.88
N ASP A 17 20.80 -0.48 1.49
CA ASP A 17 20.80 -1.16 2.78
C ASP A 17 20.43 -0.22 3.93
N GLU A 18 20.88 1.03 3.89
CA GLU A 18 20.48 2.07 4.84
C GLU A 18 18.97 2.37 4.75
N SER A 19 18.45 2.47 3.53
CA SER A 19 17.01 2.66 3.30
C SER A 19 16.22 1.47 3.81
N LYS A 20 16.64 0.26 3.48
CA LYS A 20 16.02 -0.97 3.98
C LYS A 20 15.99 -1.00 5.51
N GLN A 21 17.09 -0.62 6.18
CA GLN A 21 17.13 -0.57 7.63
C GLN A 21 16.16 0.48 8.17
N LEU A 22 16.20 1.72 7.65
CA LEU A 22 15.32 2.80 8.06
C LEU A 22 13.83 2.39 7.93
N PHE A 23 13.43 1.87 6.78
CA PHE A 23 12.05 1.46 6.55
C PHE A 23 11.65 0.25 7.43
N SER A 24 12.58 -0.68 7.72
CA SER A 24 12.30 -1.75 8.69
C SER A 24 12.00 -1.18 10.07
N GLU A 25 12.80 -0.23 10.54
CA GLU A 25 12.64 0.41 11.84
C GLU A 25 11.33 1.24 11.91
N LEU A 26 10.97 1.96 10.82
CA LEU A 26 9.69 2.65 10.70
C LEU A 26 8.50 1.69 10.82
N MET A 27 8.57 0.56 10.11
CA MET A 27 7.51 -0.45 10.09
C MET A 27 7.47 -1.32 11.37
N GLU A 28 8.45 -1.20 12.24
CA GLU A 28 8.50 -1.81 13.57
C GLU A 28 8.07 -0.85 14.69
N GLY A 29 7.80 0.40 14.34
CA GLY A 29 7.36 1.43 15.29
C GLY A 29 8.47 1.93 16.21
N LYS A 30 9.72 1.92 15.76
CA LYS A 30 10.88 2.36 16.57
C LYS A 30 11.02 3.88 16.64
N TYR A 31 10.25 4.63 15.86
CA TYR A 31 10.28 6.08 15.82
C TYR A 31 9.01 6.69 16.39
N LYS A 32 9.13 7.86 17.03
CA LYS A 32 7.99 8.68 17.42
C LYS A 32 7.36 9.36 16.20
N GLU A 33 6.11 9.78 16.31
CA GLU A 33 5.38 10.40 15.21
C GLU A 33 6.11 11.62 14.60
N GLU A 34 6.67 12.48 15.43
CA GLU A 34 7.40 13.66 14.99
C GLU A 34 8.69 13.29 14.22
N GLU A 35 9.34 12.21 14.63
CA GLU A 35 10.53 11.70 13.94
C GLU A 35 10.16 11.12 12.58
N ILE A 36 9.04 10.38 12.50
CA ILE A 36 8.51 9.84 11.24
C ILE A 36 8.19 10.99 10.28
N ILE A 37 7.48 12.03 10.75
CA ILE A 37 7.18 13.22 9.95
C ILE A 37 8.47 13.84 9.42
N SER A 38 9.43 14.08 10.31
CA SER A 38 10.71 14.70 9.94
C SER A 38 11.52 13.87 8.93
N ILE A 39 11.49 12.54 9.03
CA ILE A 39 12.11 11.62 8.07
C ILE A 39 11.43 11.73 6.69
N LEU A 40 10.10 11.63 6.66
CA LEU A 40 9.34 11.69 5.42
C LEU A 40 9.45 13.06 4.73
N GLU A 41 9.38 14.16 5.50
CA GLU A 41 9.59 15.51 4.96
C GLU A 41 11.01 15.71 4.41
N SER A 42 12.01 15.14 5.07
CA SER A 42 13.40 15.22 4.60
C SER A 42 13.60 14.46 3.27
N LEU A 43 13.00 13.27 3.14
CA LEU A 43 13.01 12.50 1.90
C LEU A 43 12.32 13.29 0.77
N ILE A 44 11.11 13.80 1.00
CA ILE A 44 10.36 14.60 0.03
C ILE A 44 11.13 15.86 -0.37
N LYS A 45 11.70 16.59 0.59
CA LYS A 45 12.43 17.84 0.34
C LYS A 45 13.69 17.63 -0.50
N LYS A 46 14.39 16.56 -0.24
CA LYS A 46 15.62 16.21 -0.94
C LYS A 46 15.34 15.61 -2.34
N GLY A 47 14.20 14.95 -2.49
CA GLY A 47 13.88 14.05 -3.59
C GLY A 47 14.43 12.64 -3.33
N GLU A 48 13.57 11.64 -3.42
CA GLU A 48 13.93 10.24 -3.18
C GLU A 48 14.78 9.67 -4.31
N THR A 49 15.82 8.94 -3.97
CA THR A 49 16.65 8.22 -4.94
C THR A 49 16.07 6.84 -5.26
N LYS A 50 16.54 6.23 -6.36
CA LYS A 50 16.16 4.86 -6.73
C LYS A 50 16.47 3.85 -5.63
N ASP A 51 17.57 4.00 -4.92
CA ASP A 51 18.01 3.08 -3.86
C ASP A 51 17.13 3.24 -2.61
N GLU A 52 16.74 4.48 -2.28
CA GLU A 52 15.80 4.75 -1.19
C GLU A 52 14.41 4.17 -1.47
N ILE A 53 13.92 4.35 -2.68
CA ILE A 53 12.63 3.77 -3.10
C ILE A 53 12.72 2.23 -3.09
N ALA A 54 13.77 1.66 -3.64
CA ALA A 54 13.95 0.21 -3.71
C ALA A 54 14.05 -0.43 -2.32
N GLY A 55 14.81 0.18 -1.39
CA GLY A 55 14.90 -0.29 -0.01
C GLY A 55 13.56 -0.26 0.71
N GLY A 56 12.78 0.83 0.56
CA GLY A 56 11.44 0.94 1.11
C GLY A 56 10.47 -0.11 0.55
N ILE A 57 10.46 -0.29 -0.78
CA ILE A 57 9.64 -1.32 -1.44
C ILE A 57 10.01 -2.72 -0.96
N PHE A 58 11.31 -3.01 -0.82
CA PHE A 58 11.77 -4.31 -0.32
C PHE A 58 11.14 -4.64 1.04
N VAL A 59 11.21 -3.69 1.99
CA VAL A 59 10.65 -3.88 3.34
C VAL A 59 9.13 -4.00 3.33
N LEU A 60 8.44 -3.14 2.56
CA LEU A 60 6.98 -3.21 2.45
C LEU A 60 6.51 -4.56 1.90
N ARG A 61 7.19 -5.07 0.88
CA ARG A 61 6.89 -6.39 0.31
C ARG A 61 7.22 -7.54 1.26
N ASP A 62 8.30 -7.43 2.01
CA ASP A 62 8.69 -8.45 3.00
C ASP A 62 7.66 -8.54 4.14
N LYS A 63 7.26 -7.40 4.70
CA LYS A 63 6.30 -7.31 5.81
C LYS A 63 4.83 -7.46 5.40
N ALA A 64 4.51 -7.45 4.11
CA ALA A 64 3.15 -7.66 3.63
C ALA A 64 2.68 -9.10 3.90
N THR A 65 1.42 -9.24 4.29
CA THR A 65 0.77 -10.55 4.42
C THR A 65 0.72 -11.22 3.06
N LYS A 66 1.33 -12.40 2.95
CA LYS A 66 1.41 -13.14 1.68
C LYS A 66 0.12 -13.89 1.40
N VAL A 67 -0.32 -13.81 0.15
CA VAL A 67 -1.38 -14.64 -0.41
C VAL A 67 -0.75 -15.57 -1.43
N LYS A 68 -1.08 -16.84 -1.36
CA LYS A 68 -0.70 -17.83 -2.38
C LYS A 68 -1.92 -18.12 -3.23
N THR A 69 -1.75 -18.17 -4.54
CA THR A 69 -2.77 -18.54 -5.49
C THR A 69 -2.26 -19.70 -6.35
N SER A 70 -3.13 -20.65 -6.62
CA SER A 70 -2.81 -21.84 -7.46
C SER A 70 -2.73 -21.51 -8.96
N SER A 71 -3.02 -20.29 -9.35
CA SER A 71 -3.08 -19.82 -10.74
C SER A 71 -2.60 -18.40 -10.85
N GLU A 72 -2.19 -18.00 -12.04
CA GLU A 72 -1.89 -16.61 -12.35
C GLU A 72 -3.12 -15.73 -12.11
N THR A 73 -2.88 -14.59 -11.51
CA THR A 73 -3.90 -13.58 -11.21
C THR A 73 -3.41 -12.21 -11.66
N ILE A 74 -4.35 -11.35 -12.01
CA ILE A 74 -4.06 -9.95 -12.30
C ILE A 74 -4.59 -9.06 -11.18
N ASP A 75 -4.00 -7.88 -11.04
CA ASP A 75 -4.52 -6.77 -10.24
C ASP A 75 -4.72 -5.56 -11.17
N THR A 76 -5.83 -4.88 -10.99
CA THR A 76 -6.16 -3.63 -11.70
C THR A 76 -5.93 -2.40 -10.83
N CYS A 77 -5.20 -2.53 -9.71
CA CYS A 77 -4.96 -1.46 -8.77
C CYS A 77 -4.15 -0.33 -9.42
N GLY A 78 -4.68 0.89 -9.33
CA GLY A 78 -3.96 2.11 -9.65
C GLY A 78 -3.42 2.78 -8.38
N THR A 79 -2.56 3.76 -8.53
CA THR A 79 -1.98 4.54 -7.43
C THR A 79 -3.03 5.37 -6.69
N GLY A 80 -4.12 5.71 -7.36
CA GLY A 80 -5.16 6.60 -6.83
C GLY A 80 -4.65 8.02 -6.58
N GLY A 81 -5.52 8.87 -6.07
CA GLY A 81 -5.15 10.20 -5.61
C GLY A 81 -4.83 11.22 -6.68
N ASP A 82 -5.32 11.02 -7.89
CA ASP A 82 -5.17 11.94 -9.02
C ASP A 82 -6.04 13.20 -8.93
N GLY A 83 -6.96 13.25 -7.95
CA GLY A 83 -7.89 14.37 -7.76
C GLY A 83 -8.96 14.53 -8.85
N GLN A 84 -9.07 13.57 -9.77
CA GLN A 84 -9.97 13.67 -10.93
C GLN A 84 -11.44 13.42 -10.59
N ASN A 85 -11.74 12.93 -9.37
CA ASN A 85 -13.11 12.55 -8.96
C ASN A 85 -13.83 11.64 -9.97
N SER A 86 -13.05 10.80 -10.66
CA SER A 86 -13.55 9.86 -11.65
C SER A 86 -14.28 8.68 -10.99
N LEU A 87 -14.99 7.91 -11.80
CA LEU A 87 -15.57 6.63 -11.38
C LEU A 87 -14.46 5.66 -10.96
N ASN A 88 -14.80 4.66 -10.14
CA ASN A 88 -13.89 3.58 -9.75
C ASN A 88 -13.63 2.62 -10.93
N ILE A 89 -12.99 3.14 -11.99
CA ILE A 89 -12.75 2.45 -13.26
C ILE A 89 -12.01 1.12 -13.02
N SER A 90 -10.97 1.13 -12.19
CA SER A 90 -10.21 -0.08 -11.89
C SER A 90 -11.04 -1.15 -11.17
N THR A 91 -12.02 -0.75 -10.35
CA THR A 91 -12.94 -1.69 -9.68
C THR A 91 -13.96 -2.27 -10.67
N ALA A 92 -14.52 -1.42 -11.53
CA ALA A 92 -15.42 -1.86 -12.59
C ALA A 92 -14.71 -2.82 -13.57
N ALA A 93 -13.52 -2.47 -14.03
CA ALA A 93 -12.69 -3.32 -14.88
C ALA A 93 -12.40 -4.68 -14.23
N ALA A 94 -12.07 -4.70 -12.93
CA ALA A 94 -11.83 -5.94 -12.19
C ALA A 94 -13.05 -6.87 -12.22
N ILE A 95 -14.25 -6.34 -11.99
CA ILE A 95 -15.49 -7.12 -11.99
C ILE A 95 -15.79 -7.65 -13.40
N VAL A 96 -15.64 -6.82 -14.44
CA VAL A 96 -15.83 -7.22 -15.83
C VAL A 96 -14.85 -8.33 -16.21
N LEU A 97 -13.58 -8.19 -15.93
CA LEU A 97 -12.57 -9.21 -16.21
C LEU A 97 -12.87 -10.53 -15.48
N ALA A 98 -13.28 -10.46 -14.23
CA ALA A 98 -13.68 -11.65 -13.47
C ALA A 98 -14.89 -12.34 -14.10
N SER A 99 -15.88 -11.59 -14.59
CA SER A 99 -17.05 -12.15 -15.29
C SER A 99 -16.69 -12.82 -16.62
N MET A 100 -15.57 -12.42 -17.24
CA MET A 100 -15.01 -13.04 -18.44
C MET A 100 -14.13 -14.26 -18.14
N GLY A 101 -14.00 -14.67 -16.89
CA GLY A 101 -13.18 -15.82 -16.47
C GLY A 101 -11.72 -15.49 -16.13
N VAL A 102 -11.32 -14.22 -16.18
CA VAL A 102 -9.99 -13.78 -15.77
C VAL A 102 -9.90 -13.78 -14.25
N LYS A 103 -8.87 -14.39 -13.68
CA LYS A 103 -8.67 -14.43 -12.23
C LYS A 103 -8.09 -13.12 -11.72
N VAL A 104 -8.84 -12.44 -10.88
CA VAL A 104 -8.51 -11.10 -10.36
C VAL A 104 -8.30 -11.14 -8.86
N ALA A 105 -7.09 -10.81 -8.40
CA ALA A 105 -6.75 -10.57 -7.02
C ALA A 105 -6.58 -9.05 -6.82
N LYS A 106 -7.70 -8.35 -6.58
CA LYS A 106 -7.71 -6.90 -6.55
C LYS A 106 -7.29 -6.34 -5.21
N HIS A 107 -6.18 -5.62 -5.18
CA HIS A 107 -5.79 -4.81 -4.04
C HIS A 107 -6.48 -3.44 -4.06
N GLY A 108 -6.90 -2.95 -2.90
CA GLY A 108 -7.55 -1.64 -2.82
C GLY A 108 -7.78 -1.14 -1.40
N ASN A 109 -8.30 0.08 -1.29
CA ASN A 109 -8.53 0.76 -0.02
C ASN A 109 -9.82 1.58 -0.06
N LYS A 110 -10.22 2.12 1.11
CA LYS A 110 -11.24 3.16 1.22
C LYS A 110 -10.71 4.48 0.66
N ALA A 111 -11.63 5.37 0.32
CA ALA A 111 -11.29 6.70 -0.15
C ALA A 111 -10.49 7.48 0.90
N ILE A 112 -9.46 8.22 0.45
CA ILE A 112 -8.72 9.18 1.28
C ILE A 112 -8.93 10.60 0.75
N SER A 113 -8.94 10.78 -0.57
CA SER A 113 -9.07 12.09 -1.23
C SER A 113 -10.18 12.15 -2.27
N SER A 114 -10.73 11.02 -2.68
CA SER A 114 -11.90 10.92 -3.56
C SER A 114 -13.18 10.71 -2.75
N ASN A 115 -14.33 10.89 -3.40
CA ASN A 115 -15.63 10.69 -2.75
C ASN A 115 -15.91 9.22 -2.44
N CYS A 116 -15.27 8.27 -3.14
CA CYS A 116 -15.53 6.86 -3.02
C CYS A 116 -14.28 6.04 -3.44
N GLY A 117 -13.76 5.20 -2.56
CA GLY A 117 -12.68 4.26 -2.86
C GLY A 117 -13.20 2.91 -3.35
N SER A 118 -12.29 2.04 -3.76
CA SER A 118 -12.65 0.70 -4.23
C SER A 118 -13.33 -0.15 -3.16
N ALA A 119 -12.89 -0.05 -1.91
CA ALA A 119 -13.51 -0.76 -0.79
C ALA A 119 -14.92 -0.23 -0.51
N ASP A 120 -15.13 1.09 -0.61
CA ASP A 120 -16.44 1.71 -0.36
C ASP A 120 -17.48 1.23 -1.38
N VAL A 121 -17.11 1.12 -2.66
CA VAL A 121 -17.99 0.58 -3.72
C VAL A 121 -18.37 -0.86 -3.43
N LEU A 122 -17.38 -1.71 -3.08
CA LEU A 122 -17.63 -3.12 -2.83
C LEU A 122 -18.52 -3.34 -1.59
N GLU A 123 -18.29 -2.58 -0.52
CA GLU A 123 -19.17 -2.59 0.66
C GLU A 123 -20.60 -2.16 0.31
N ALA A 124 -20.78 -1.11 -0.50
CA ALA A 124 -22.09 -0.67 -0.96
C ALA A 124 -22.82 -1.74 -1.80
N LEU A 125 -22.05 -2.53 -2.56
CA LEU A 125 -22.54 -3.71 -3.30
C LEU A 125 -22.72 -4.95 -2.41
N LYS A 126 -22.51 -4.84 -1.09
CA LYS A 126 -22.57 -5.94 -0.11
C LYS A 126 -21.57 -7.06 -0.38
N ILE A 127 -20.46 -6.74 -1.04
CA ILE A 127 -19.34 -7.66 -1.25
C ILE A 127 -18.43 -7.57 -0.02
N ASN A 128 -18.07 -8.72 0.55
CA ASN A 128 -17.13 -8.77 1.67
C ASN A 128 -15.76 -8.25 1.21
N ILE A 129 -15.17 -7.36 1.99
CA ILE A 129 -13.83 -6.82 1.73
C ILE A 129 -12.77 -7.35 2.71
N ASN A 130 -13.18 -8.10 3.74
CA ASN A 130 -12.32 -8.54 4.84
C ASN A 130 -11.95 -10.02 4.71
N PHE A 131 -11.40 -10.41 3.57
CA PHE A 131 -10.92 -11.77 3.36
C PHE A 131 -9.58 -12.02 4.05
N LYS A 132 -9.47 -13.20 4.66
CA LYS A 132 -8.18 -13.75 5.10
C LYS A 132 -7.41 -14.34 3.91
N PRO A 133 -6.09 -14.54 4.00
CA PRO A 133 -5.29 -15.03 2.88
C PRO A 133 -5.78 -16.34 2.24
N ASN A 134 -6.26 -17.28 3.05
CA ASN A 134 -6.83 -18.56 2.56
C ASN A 134 -8.17 -18.36 1.85
N GLU A 135 -8.99 -17.42 2.29
CA GLU A 135 -10.28 -17.10 1.68
C GLU A 135 -10.11 -16.43 0.31
N VAL A 136 -9.01 -15.69 0.11
CA VAL A 136 -8.68 -15.06 -1.19
C VAL A 136 -8.51 -16.13 -2.27
N GLU A 137 -7.74 -17.20 -2.00
CA GLU A 137 -7.55 -18.28 -2.97
C GLU A 137 -8.87 -18.97 -3.32
N GLU A 138 -9.69 -19.25 -2.30
CA GLU A 138 -11.00 -19.89 -2.49
C GLU A 138 -11.94 -19.01 -3.33
N ASN A 139 -11.99 -17.70 -3.07
CA ASN A 139 -12.81 -16.78 -3.85
C ASN A 139 -12.33 -16.64 -5.29
N ILE A 140 -11.02 -16.59 -5.53
CA ILE A 140 -10.47 -16.59 -6.90
C ILE A 140 -10.84 -17.87 -7.63
N LYS A 141 -10.81 -19.01 -6.96
CA LYS A 141 -11.17 -20.30 -7.55
C LYS A 141 -12.66 -20.38 -7.92
N ASN A 142 -13.53 -19.88 -7.05
CA ASN A 142 -14.98 -20.04 -7.19
C ASN A 142 -15.63 -18.92 -8.00
N PHE A 143 -15.10 -17.70 -7.91
CA PHE A 143 -15.72 -16.51 -8.47
C PHE A 143 -14.80 -15.69 -9.40
N ASN A 144 -13.58 -16.17 -9.67
CA ASN A 144 -12.53 -15.43 -10.40
C ASN A 144 -12.20 -14.06 -9.80
N PHE A 145 -12.66 -13.73 -8.60
CA PHE A 145 -12.48 -12.44 -7.98
C PHE A 145 -12.23 -12.56 -6.49
N ALA A 146 -11.23 -11.86 -5.99
CA ALA A 146 -11.09 -11.59 -4.57
C ALA A 146 -10.57 -10.17 -4.34
N PHE A 147 -11.04 -9.52 -3.28
CA PHE A 147 -10.59 -8.21 -2.87
C PHE A 147 -9.62 -8.32 -1.69
N MET A 148 -8.48 -7.66 -1.80
CA MET A 148 -7.48 -7.58 -0.74
C MET A 148 -7.47 -6.17 -0.16
N PHE A 149 -8.15 -6.00 0.95
CA PHE A 149 -8.23 -4.70 1.63
C PHE A 149 -6.88 -4.33 2.23
N ALA A 150 -6.27 -3.26 1.74
CA ALA A 150 -4.90 -2.87 2.04
C ALA A 150 -4.53 -2.89 3.54
N PRO A 151 -5.36 -2.38 4.49
CA PRO A 151 -5.06 -2.43 5.91
C PRO A 151 -4.85 -3.85 6.46
N ASN A 152 -5.54 -4.85 5.90
CA ASN A 152 -5.43 -6.25 6.35
C ASN A 152 -4.12 -6.91 5.86
N TYR A 153 -3.58 -6.44 4.74
CA TYR A 153 -2.39 -7.05 4.10
C TYR A 153 -1.10 -6.27 4.35
N HIS A 154 -1.20 -5.01 4.78
CA HIS A 154 -0.07 -4.13 5.09
C HIS A 154 -0.13 -3.61 6.53
N GLN A 155 -0.25 -4.51 7.49
CA GLN A 155 -0.45 -4.15 8.90
C GLN A 155 0.68 -3.29 9.49
N ALA A 156 1.91 -3.42 9.00
CA ALA A 156 3.04 -2.60 9.43
C ALA A 156 2.85 -1.11 9.13
N MET A 157 2.00 -0.76 8.15
CA MET A 157 1.67 0.64 7.83
C MET A 157 0.97 1.38 8.98
N LYS A 158 0.43 0.68 9.98
CA LYS A 158 -0.20 1.29 11.15
C LYS A 158 0.74 2.23 11.92
N TYR A 159 2.04 1.95 11.90
CA TYR A 159 3.03 2.77 12.62
C TYR A 159 3.32 4.11 11.94
N VAL A 160 3.21 4.16 10.61
CA VAL A 160 3.46 5.39 9.82
C VAL A 160 2.17 6.11 9.42
N GLY A 161 1.03 5.45 9.56
CA GLY A 161 -0.29 5.98 9.18
C GLY A 161 -0.64 7.33 9.82
N PRO A 162 -0.54 7.48 11.15
CA PRO A 162 -0.83 8.76 11.83
C PRO A 162 0.03 9.91 11.30
N ALA A 163 1.34 9.72 11.17
CA ALA A 163 2.26 10.71 10.63
C ALA A 163 1.89 11.14 9.21
N ARG A 164 1.60 10.18 8.31
CA ARG A 164 1.17 10.46 6.93
C ARG A 164 -0.14 11.25 6.87
N LYS A 165 -1.11 10.90 7.73
CA LYS A 165 -2.38 11.62 7.84
C LYS A 165 -2.17 13.06 8.27
N LYS A 166 -1.31 13.30 9.27
CA LYS A 166 -0.98 14.66 9.78
C LYS A 166 -0.27 15.51 8.73
N MET A 167 0.57 14.91 7.90
CA MET A 167 1.22 15.56 6.78
C MET A 167 0.28 15.85 5.60
N GLY A 168 -0.96 15.35 5.61
CA GLY A 168 -1.86 15.41 4.44
C GLY A 168 -1.35 14.61 3.24
N LYS A 169 -0.47 13.65 3.46
CA LYS A 169 0.13 12.81 2.40
C LYS A 169 -0.48 11.42 2.40
N LYS A 170 -0.51 10.83 1.21
CA LYS A 170 -0.99 9.46 0.99
C LYS A 170 0.07 8.43 1.25
#